data_3e0cdf8fd37b1572010dadbf5fc9ddf0
#
_entry.id   3e0cdf8fd37b1572010dadbf5fc9ddf0
#
_cell.length_a   1.000
_cell.length_b   1.000
_cell.length_c   1.000
_cell.angle_alpha   90.00
_cell.angle_beta   90.00
_cell.angle_gamma   90.00
#
_symmetry.space_group_name_H-M   'P 1'
#
loop_
_entity.id
_entity.type
_entity.pdbx_description
1 polymer ?
#
loop_
_entity_poly.entity_id
_entity_poly.type
_entity_poly.pdbx_seq_one_letter_code
_entity_poly.pdbx_strand_id
1 'polypeptide(L)'
;EIAQCLVGSEMCIRDSLSSRPAYTETENELTVKANKRTFIFSKKDGQLKGVSVDNRKINFANGPRFIGARRADRSLDQFYNHDDEKAKEKDRTYSEFPDAAVFTKLDVKEDGGNLVVTANYKLGNLDKAQWTINPSGDLALDYTYNFSGVVDLMGIRFDYPEDQVISKRWLGAGPYRVWQNRIHGTQYDVWENDYNDPIPGETFTCLL
;
A
#
# COMPACT_ATOMS: atom_id res chain seq x y z
N GLU A 1 -20.94 21.37 22.28
CA GLU A 1 -20.04 22.50 21.97
C GLU A 1 -18.76 22.04 21.23
N ILE A 2 -18.13 20.94 21.64
CA ILE A 2 -16.91 20.43 20.98
C ILE A 2 -17.18 19.95 19.53
N ALA A 3 -18.36 19.41 19.27
CA ALA A 3 -18.75 18.96 17.94
C ALA A 3 -18.97 20.12 16.95
N GLN A 4 -19.44 21.26 17.39
CA GLN A 4 -19.61 22.46 16.56
C GLN A 4 -18.28 23.08 16.12
N CYS A 5 -17.25 23.04 16.96
CA CYS A 5 -15.90 23.52 16.60
C CYS A 5 -15.23 22.64 15.52
N LEU A 6 -15.44 21.32 15.57
CA LEU A 6 -14.89 20.41 14.57
C LEU A 6 -15.56 20.56 13.19
N VAL A 7 -16.89 20.78 13.17
CA VAL A 7 -17.63 21.01 11.92
C VAL A 7 -17.23 22.35 11.30
N GLY A 8 -17.01 23.39 12.10
CA GLY A 8 -16.56 24.69 11.60
C GLY A 8 -15.14 24.67 11.01
N SER A 9 -14.23 23.87 11.57
CA SER A 9 -12.86 23.73 11.04
C SER A 9 -12.80 22.94 9.74
N GLU A 10 -13.66 21.94 9.56
CA GLU A 10 -13.75 21.21 8.30
C GLU A 10 -14.32 22.06 7.16
N MET A 11 -15.29 22.92 7.44
CA MET A 11 -15.81 23.86 6.44
C MET A 11 -14.77 24.88 6.01
N CYS A 12 -13.97 25.41 6.93
CA CYS A 12 -12.89 26.36 6.60
C CYS A 12 -11.74 25.72 5.80
N ILE A 13 -11.49 24.43 5.98
CA ILE A 13 -10.45 23.71 5.20
C ILE A 13 -10.94 23.38 3.78
N ARG A 14 -12.24 23.19 3.59
CA ARG A 14 -12.83 22.94 2.27
C ARG A 14 -12.95 24.20 1.41
N ASP A 15 -13.04 25.37 1.99
CA ASP A 15 -13.18 26.64 1.26
C ASP A 15 -11.87 27.22 0.71
N SER A 16 -10.71 26.69 1.06
CA SER A 16 -9.48 26.94 0.34
C SER A 16 -9.46 26.10 -0.94
N LEU A 17 -10.25 26.48 -1.93
CA LEU A 17 -10.37 25.81 -3.22
C LEU A 17 -8.99 25.66 -3.87
N SER A 18 -8.43 24.48 -3.70
CA SER A 18 -7.34 24.03 -4.54
C SER A 18 -7.82 23.99 -5.99
N SER A 19 -7.02 24.48 -6.90
CA SER A 19 -7.29 24.41 -8.32
C SER A 19 -7.49 22.95 -8.74
N ARG A 20 -8.31 22.73 -9.76
CA ARG A 20 -8.50 21.37 -10.33
C ARG A 20 -7.15 20.73 -10.63
N PRO A 21 -7.02 19.41 -10.49
CA PRO A 21 -5.83 18.70 -10.90
C PRO A 21 -5.50 19.00 -12.36
N ALA A 22 -4.25 19.30 -12.62
CA ALA A 22 -3.75 19.54 -13.98
C ALA A 22 -2.71 18.49 -14.35
N TYR A 23 -2.61 18.15 -15.61
CA TYR A 23 -1.63 17.18 -16.05
C TYR A 23 -0.84 17.65 -17.27
N THR A 24 0.33 17.09 -17.41
CA THR A 24 1.20 17.25 -18.59
C THR A 24 1.69 15.87 -19.01
N GLU A 25 1.79 15.68 -20.31
CA GLU A 25 2.26 14.41 -20.89
C GLU A 25 3.56 14.63 -21.67
N THR A 26 4.45 13.66 -21.52
CA THR A 26 5.61 13.47 -22.39
C THR A 26 5.47 12.12 -23.10
N GLU A 27 6.45 11.77 -23.91
CA GLU A 27 6.49 10.44 -24.55
C GLU A 27 6.48 9.30 -23.52
N ASN A 28 7.18 9.46 -22.40
CA ASN A 28 7.42 8.39 -21.43
C ASN A 28 6.63 8.53 -20.12
N GLU A 29 6.11 9.72 -19.81
CA GLU A 29 5.55 10.02 -18.50
C GLU A 29 4.29 10.89 -18.60
N LEU A 30 3.39 10.67 -17.67
CA LEU A 30 2.27 11.51 -17.32
C LEU A 30 2.53 12.13 -15.95
N THR A 31 2.59 13.44 -15.85
CA THR A 31 2.76 14.17 -14.60
C THR A 31 1.46 14.85 -14.23
N VAL A 32 0.92 14.55 -13.05
CA VAL A 32 -0.29 15.16 -12.50
C VAL A 32 0.09 16.04 -11.31
N LYS A 33 -0.42 17.28 -11.32
CA LYS A 33 -0.27 18.24 -10.22
C LYS A 33 -1.63 18.56 -9.62
N ALA A 34 -1.74 18.41 -8.31
CA ALA A 34 -2.94 18.74 -7.55
C ALA A 34 -2.55 19.31 -6.19
N ASN A 35 -2.97 20.55 -5.91
CA ASN A 35 -2.55 21.29 -4.74
C ASN A 35 -1.01 21.36 -4.67
N LYS A 36 -0.39 20.94 -3.59
CA LYS A 36 1.06 20.91 -3.38
C LYS A 36 1.69 19.54 -3.70
N ARG A 37 0.96 18.67 -4.38
CA ARG A 37 1.38 17.30 -4.67
C ARG A 37 1.58 17.09 -6.15
N THR A 38 2.59 16.31 -6.50
CA THR A 38 2.89 15.91 -7.87
C THR A 38 3.03 14.39 -7.92
N PHE A 39 2.36 13.79 -8.89
CA PHE A 39 2.37 12.36 -9.16
C PHE A 39 2.90 12.11 -10.56
N ILE A 40 3.83 11.18 -10.70
CA ILE A 40 4.44 10.82 -11.98
C ILE A 40 4.09 9.37 -12.30
N PHE A 41 3.41 9.17 -13.41
CA PHE A 41 3.05 7.86 -13.93
C PHE A 41 3.87 7.53 -15.17
N SER A 42 4.35 6.32 -15.27
CA SER A 42 5.10 5.83 -16.41
C SER A 42 4.14 5.36 -17.52
N LYS A 43 4.40 5.82 -18.74
CA LYS A 43 3.69 5.35 -19.95
C LYS A 43 4.27 4.06 -20.52
N LYS A 44 5.34 3.51 -19.90
CA LYS A 44 5.94 2.23 -20.29
C LYS A 44 5.29 1.04 -19.61
N ASP A 45 4.91 1.21 -18.35
CA ASP A 45 4.39 0.13 -17.50
C ASP A 45 3.12 0.49 -16.73
N GLY A 46 2.64 1.74 -16.85
CA GLY A 46 1.42 2.23 -16.19
C GLY A 46 1.56 2.45 -14.69
N GLN A 47 2.77 2.35 -14.14
CA GLN A 47 3.01 2.43 -12.70
C GLN A 47 3.22 3.87 -12.23
N LEU A 48 2.86 4.13 -10.97
CA LEU A 48 3.28 5.34 -10.27
C LEU A 48 4.79 5.26 -10.02
N LYS A 49 5.55 6.20 -10.58
CA LYS A 49 7.02 6.24 -10.50
C LYS A 49 7.56 7.24 -9.51
N GLY A 50 6.77 8.22 -9.16
CA GLY A 50 7.24 9.24 -8.24
C GLY A 50 6.10 10.04 -7.63
N VAL A 51 6.34 10.46 -6.40
CA VAL A 51 5.45 11.34 -5.64
C VAL A 51 6.29 12.46 -5.05
N SER A 52 5.77 13.69 -5.07
CA SER A 52 6.34 14.78 -4.29
C SER A 52 5.26 15.57 -3.59
N VAL A 53 5.58 16.08 -2.41
CA VAL A 53 4.72 16.94 -1.58
C VAL A 53 5.53 18.18 -1.21
N ASP A 54 4.99 19.37 -1.45
CA ASP A 54 5.70 20.66 -1.24
C ASP A 54 7.11 20.67 -1.88
N ASN A 55 7.24 20.12 -3.10
CA ASN A 55 8.49 19.94 -3.85
C ASN A 55 9.51 18.98 -3.18
N ARG A 56 9.15 18.29 -2.12
CA ARG A 56 9.97 17.24 -1.50
C ARG A 56 9.59 15.90 -2.11
N LYS A 57 10.56 15.21 -2.68
CA LYS A 57 10.38 13.87 -3.21
C LYS A 57 10.09 12.88 -2.08
N ILE A 58 9.06 12.07 -2.24
CA ILE A 58 8.77 10.91 -1.41
C ILE A 58 9.19 9.68 -2.21
N ASN A 59 10.00 8.81 -1.60
CA ASN A 59 10.52 7.60 -2.24
C ASN A 59 9.49 6.45 -2.28
N PHE A 60 8.25 6.80 -2.60
CA PHE A 60 7.15 5.86 -2.80
C PHE A 60 6.88 5.72 -4.29
N ALA A 61 7.10 4.52 -4.84
CA ALA A 61 7.10 4.33 -6.29
C ALA A 61 6.87 2.86 -6.72
N ASN A 62 6.94 2.65 -8.01
CA ASN A 62 6.97 1.35 -8.67
C ASN A 62 5.78 0.45 -8.33
N GLY A 63 4.59 1.00 -8.42
CA GLY A 63 3.36 0.24 -8.22
C GLY A 63 2.13 0.88 -8.87
N PRO A 64 0.99 0.20 -8.77
CA PRO A 64 0.78 -1.07 -8.08
C PRO A 64 1.37 -2.27 -8.84
N ARG A 65 1.95 -3.22 -8.11
CA ARG A 65 2.33 -4.53 -8.62
C ARG A 65 1.59 -5.60 -7.82
N PHE A 66 1.05 -6.59 -8.49
CA PHE A 66 0.42 -7.71 -7.81
C PHE A 66 1.47 -8.52 -7.03
N ILE A 67 1.14 -8.92 -5.83
CA ILE A 67 1.90 -9.90 -5.06
C ILE A 67 0.97 -11.00 -4.60
N GLY A 68 1.33 -12.25 -4.91
CA GLY A 68 0.75 -13.44 -4.33
C GLY A 68 1.90 -14.33 -3.88
N ALA A 69 1.84 -14.82 -2.66
CA ALA A 69 2.88 -15.67 -2.14
C ALA A 69 2.29 -16.86 -1.38
N ARG A 70 2.97 -17.98 -1.46
CA ARG A 70 2.69 -19.19 -0.71
C ARG A 70 3.89 -19.53 0.15
N ARG A 71 3.65 -19.77 1.42
CA ARG A 71 4.66 -20.25 2.34
C ARG A 71 4.98 -21.72 2.05
N ALA A 72 6.23 -22.12 2.22
CA ALA A 72 6.59 -23.52 2.21
C ALA A 72 5.81 -24.28 3.28
N ASP A 73 5.40 -25.52 2.96
CA ASP A 73 4.63 -26.35 3.87
C ASP A 73 5.40 -26.53 5.18
N ARG A 74 4.79 -26.13 6.30
CA ARG A 74 5.27 -26.41 7.64
C ARG A 74 4.71 -27.73 8.10
N SER A 75 5.56 -28.70 8.35
CA SER A 75 5.15 -29.85 9.16
C SER A 75 5.24 -29.48 10.66
N LEU A 76 4.33 -30.01 11.46
CA LEU A 76 4.38 -29.85 12.91
C LEU A 76 5.67 -30.43 13.50
N ASP A 77 6.23 -31.45 12.87
CA ASP A 77 7.49 -32.08 13.28
C ASP A 77 8.68 -31.14 13.08
N GLN A 78 8.66 -30.30 12.06
CA GLN A 78 9.69 -29.27 11.83
C GLN A 78 9.65 -28.16 12.89
N PHE A 79 8.49 -27.91 13.50
CA PHE A 79 8.37 -26.92 14.59
C PHE A 79 9.08 -27.39 15.86
N TYR A 80 9.12 -28.69 16.12
CA TYR A 80 9.76 -29.30 17.30
C TYR A 80 11.18 -29.81 17.05
N ASN A 81 11.58 -29.97 15.80
CA ASN A 81 12.90 -30.47 15.43
C ASN A 81 13.85 -29.30 15.18
N HIS A 82 14.46 -28.78 16.25
CA HIS A 82 15.36 -27.63 16.22
C HIS A 82 16.72 -27.91 15.57
N ASP A 83 17.06 -29.18 15.33
CA ASP A 83 18.39 -29.61 14.90
C ASP A 83 18.54 -29.70 13.37
N ASP A 84 17.46 -29.58 12.61
CA ASP A 84 17.52 -29.61 11.17
C ASP A 84 17.59 -28.20 10.55
N GLU A 85 18.81 -27.76 10.26
CA GLU A 85 19.06 -26.42 9.65
C GLU A 85 18.42 -26.30 8.25
N LYS A 86 18.30 -27.41 7.50
CA LYS A 86 17.64 -27.42 6.19
C LYS A 86 16.14 -27.23 6.30
N ALA A 87 15.53 -27.74 7.38
CA ALA A 87 14.13 -27.48 7.67
C ALA A 87 13.88 -26.01 8.04
N LYS A 88 14.81 -25.39 8.79
CA LYS A 88 14.75 -23.95 9.13
C LYS A 88 14.85 -23.05 7.90
N GLU A 89 15.65 -23.43 6.92
CA GLU A 89 15.79 -22.68 5.66
C GLU A 89 14.53 -22.80 4.80
N LYS A 90 13.94 -23.99 4.68
CA LYS A 90 12.67 -24.21 3.99
C LYS A 90 11.49 -23.45 4.60
N ASP A 91 11.46 -23.34 5.92
CA ASP A 91 10.39 -22.66 6.65
C ASP A 91 10.36 -21.14 6.40
N ARG A 92 11.46 -20.55 5.92
CA ARG A 92 11.59 -19.12 5.66
C ARG A 92 11.33 -18.74 4.20
N THR A 93 11.22 -19.72 3.31
CA THR A 93 11.02 -19.46 1.89
C THR A 93 9.56 -19.24 1.56
N TYR A 94 9.28 -18.15 0.90
CA TYR A 94 8.02 -17.90 0.22
C TYR A 94 8.21 -18.14 -1.27
N SER A 95 7.27 -18.83 -1.90
CA SER A 95 7.16 -18.87 -3.35
C SER A 95 6.25 -17.73 -3.78
N GLU A 96 6.82 -16.74 -4.44
CA GLU A 96 6.04 -15.66 -5.04
C GLU A 96 5.47 -16.11 -6.38
N PHE A 97 4.23 -15.75 -6.66
CA PHE A 97 3.64 -15.91 -7.97
C PHE A 97 4.14 -14.78 -8.88
N PRO A 98 4.52 -15.09 -10.12
CA PRO A 98 5.00 -14.07 -11.04
C PRO A 98 3.88 -13.07 -11.35
N ASP A 99 4.20 -11.79 -11.29
CA ASP A 99 3.38 -10.73 -11.85
C ASP A 99 3.71 -10.62 -13.34
N ALA A 100 2.93 -11.29 -14.15
CA ALA A 100 3.09 -11.32 -15.60
C ALA A 100 2.18 -10.32 -16.32
N ALA A 101 1.65 -9.32 -15.62
CA ALA A 101 0.79 -8.31 -16.20
C ALA A 101 1.55 -7.48 -17.25
N VAL A 102 1.01 -7.41 -18.45
CA VAL A 102 1.57 -6.65 -19.55
C VAL A 102 0.77 -5.37 -19.72
N PHE A 103 1.42 -4.24 -19.50
CA PHE A 103 0.82 -2.92 -19.71
C PHE A 103 0.35 -2.73 -21.16
N THR A 104 -0.83 -2.15 -21.35
CA THR A 104 -1.40 -1.90 -22.68
C THR A 104 -1.54 -0.42 -22.98
N LYS A 105 -2.14 0.35 -22.06
CA LYS A 105 -2.37 1.79 -22.23
C LYS A 105 -2.61 2.51 -20.93
N LEU A 106 -2.33 3.80 -20.93
CA LEU A 106 -2.67 4.75 -19.90
C LEU A 106 -3.72 5.72 -20.45
N ASP A 107 -4.88 5.78 -19.82
CA ASP A 107 -5.96 6.69 -20.17
C ASP A 107 -6.09 7.77 -19.09
N VAL A 108 -6.41 9.00 -19.49
CA VAL A 108 -6.68 10.12 -18.58
C VAL A 108 -8.06 10.68 -18.85
N LYS A 109 -8.84 10.92 -17.80
CA LYS A 109 -10.19 11.46 -17.88
C LYS A 109 -10.46 12.44 -16.75
N GLU A 110 -11.13 13.53 -17.05
CA GLU A 110 -11.71 14.39 -16.02
C GLU A 110 -13.09 13.86 -15.61
N ASP A 111 -13.34 13.81 -14.29
CA ASP A 111 -14.60 13.33 -13.73
C ASP A 111 -14.96 14.09 -12.45
N GLY A 112 -16.05 14.88 -12.52
CA GLY A 112 -16.59 15.59 -11.36
C GLY A 112 -15.59 16.55 -10.66
N GLY A 113 -14.61 17.11 -11.39
CA GLY A 113 -13.55 17.94 -10.84
C GLY A 113 -12.31 17.18 -10.39
N ASN A 114 -12.34 15.85 -10.40
CA ASN A 114 -11.19 14.98 -10.19
C ASN A 114 -10.50 14.68 -11.53
N LEU A 115 -9.27 14.21 -11.45
CA LEU A 115 -8.56 13.61 -12.57
C LEU A 115 -8.43 12.10 -12.33
N VAL A 116 -8.85 11.32 -13.31
CA VAL A 116 -8.80 9.85 -13.25
C VAL A 116 -7.76 9.36 -14.25
N VAL A 117 -6.74 8.69 -13.75
CA VAL A 117 -5.68 8.05 -14.54
C VAL A 117 -5.89 6.55 -14.49
N THR A 118 -6.04 5.89 -15.63
CA THR A 118 -6.32 4.46 -15.70
C THR A 118 -5.25 3.75 -16.50
N ALA A 119 -4.52 2.85 -15.86
CA ALA A 119 -3.60 1.91 -16.48
C ALA A 119 -4.31 0.58 -16.72
N ASN A 120 -4.31 0.10 -17.95
CA ASN A 120 -4.90 -1.17 -18.34
C ASN A 120 -3.80 -2.17 -18.66
N TYR A 121 -4.03 -3.41 -18.27
CA TYR A 121 -3.11 -4.51 -18.46
C TYR A 121 -3.80 -5.66 -19.18
N LYS A 122 -3.01 -6.57 -19.72
CA LYS A 122 -3.45 -7.86 -20.29
C LYS A 122 -2.49 -8.92 -19.82
N LEU A 123 -2.94 -10.15 -19.75
CA LEU A 123 -2.21 -11.27 -19.18
C LEU A 123 -1.83 -11.04 -17.71
N GLY A 124 -1.32 -12.05 -17.05
CA GLY A 124 -0.95 -11.95 -15.63
C GLY A 124 -2.17 -11.80 -14.72
N ASN A 125 -1.96 -11.19 -13.55
CA ASN A 125 -2.95 -11.17 -12.49
C ASN A 125 -3.58 -9.77 -12.27
N LEU A 126 -2.96 -8.69 -12.74
CA LEU A 126 -3.49 -7.33 -12.66
C LEU A 126 -4.16 -6.95 -13.98
N ASP A 127 -5.43 -6.61 -13.95
CA ASP A 127 -6.19 -6.21 -15.13
C ASP A 127 -6.21 -4.69 -15.30
N LYS A 128 -6.43 -3.96 -14.19
CA LYS A 128 -6.59 -2.51 -14.20
C LYS A 128 -6.11 -1.89 -12.89
N ALA A 129 -5.46 -0.74 -12.99
CA ALA A 129 -5.20 0.18 -11.89
C ALA A 129 -5.75 1.56 -12.24
N GLN A 130 -6.66 2.08 -11.44
CA GLN A 130 -7.31 3.37 -11.63
C GLN A 130 -7.00 4.29 -10.46
N TRP A 131 -6.40 5.42 -10.76
CA TRP A 131 -6.03 6.43 -9.79
C TRP A 131 -6.99 7.62 -9.91
N THR A 132 -7.61 7.99 -8.81
CA THR A 132 -8.47 9.18 -8.73
C THR A 132 -7.77 10.24 -7.91
N ILE A 133 -7.46 11.36 -8.52
CA ILE A 133 -6.79 12.50 -7.89
C ILE A 133 -7.81 13.62 -7.73
N ASN A 134 -8.08 14.03 -6.51
CA ASN A 134 -9.00 15.12 -6.21
C ASN A 134 -8.29 16.49 -6.17
N PRO A 135 -9.04 17.62 -6.14
CA PRO A 135 -8.46 18.96 -6.03
C PRO A 135 -7.61 19.18 -4.78
N SER A 136 -7.87 18.47 -3.66
CA SER A 136 -7.04 18.54 -2.45
C SER A 136 -5.69 17.84 -2.61
N GLY A 137 -5.50 17.11 -3.72
CA GLY A 137 -4.30 16.32 -3.98
C GLY A 137 -4.31 14.96 -3.31
N ASP A 138 -5.47 14.48 -2.83
CA ASP A 138 -5.57 13.11 -2.32
C ASP A 138 -5.63 12.15 -3.50
N LEU A 139 -5.01 11.00 -3.31
CA LEU A 139 -4.85 9.96 -4.32
C LEU A 139 -5.54 8.69 -3.85
N ALA A 140 -6.60 8.30 -4.53
CA ALA A 140 -7.26 7.02 -4.33
C ALA A 140 -6.84 6.03 -5.42
N LEU A 141 -6.66 4.77 -5.07
CA LEU A 141 -6.35 3.69 -6.01
C LEU A 141 -7.44 2.62 -5.95
N ASP A 142 -8.07 2.39 -7.10
CA ASP A 142 -8.89 1.22 -7.36
C ASP A 142 -8.15 0.28 -8.29
N TYR A 143 -8.08 -1.00 -7.96
CA TYR A 143 -7.43 -1.99 -8.80
C TYR A 143 -8.29 -3.23 -8.98
N THR A 144 -8.19 -3.82 -10.18
CA THR A 144 -8.86 -5.06 -10.51
C THR A 144 -7.81 -6.11 -10.82
N TYR A 145 -7.90 -7.24 -10.15
CA TYR A 145 -7.02 -8.37 -10.39
C TYR A 145 -7.80 -9.66 -10.60
N ASN A 146 -7.20 -10.58 -11.31
CA ASN A 146 -7.73 -11.92 -11.55
C ASN A 146 -6.68 -12.94 -11.11
N PHE A 147 -7.00 -13.73 -10.10
CA PHE A 147 -6.09 -14.72 -9.56
C PHE A 147 -6.85 -16.01 -9.23
N SER A 148 -6.27 -17.13 -9.59
CA SER A 148 -6.77 -18.46 -9.22
C SER A 148 -5.62 -19.27 -8.64
N GLY A 149 -5.79 -19.74 -7.41
CA GLY A 149 -4.79 -20.52 -6.70
C GLY A 149 -4.90 -20.38 -5.18
N VAL A 150 -4.04 -21.13 -4.49
CA VAL A 150 -3.93 -21.08 -3.02
C VAL A 150 -2.76 -20.17 -2.67
N VAL A 151 -3.03 -19.17 -1.85
CA VAL A 151 -2.04 -18.21 -1.36
C VAL A 151 -2.16 -18.03 0.15
N ASP A 152 -1.06 -17.71 0.81
CA ASP A 152 -1.03 -17.29 2.21
C ASP A 152 -1.01 -15.77 2.33
N LEU A 153 -0.51 -15.08 1.30
CA LEU A 153 -0.50 -13.64 1.19
C LEU A 153 -0.88 -13.22 -0.22
N MET A 154 -1.77 -12.24 -0.34
CA MET A 154 -2.13 -11.64 -1.61
C MET A 154 -2.40 -10.14 -1.42
N GLY A 155 -2.00 -9.34 -2.40
CA GLY A 155 -2.23 -7.91 -2.39
C GLY A 155 -1.52 -7.19 -3.52
N ILE A 156 -1.33 -5.90 -3.33
CA ILE A 156 -0.51 -5.06 -4.19
C ILE A 156 0.67 -4.49 -3.40
N ARG A 157 1.76 -4.24 -4.10
CA ARG A 157 2.96 -3.66 -3.49
C ARG A 157 3.46 -2.44 -4.23
N PHE A 158 4.15 -1.60 -3.49
CA PHE A 158 4.93 -0.46 -3.94
C PHE A 158 6.34 -0.55 -3.34
N ASP A 159 7.30 0.12 -3.95
CA ASP A 159 8.62 0.23 -3.38
C ASP A 159 8.69 1.45 -2.44
N TYR A 160 9.30 1.26 -1.30
CA TYR A 160 9.71 2.29 -0.37
C TYR A 160 11.01 1.86 0.32
N PRO A 161 12.05 2.71 0.44
CA PRO A 161 13.31 2.35 1.08
C PRO A 161 13.10 2.01 2.56
N GLU A 162 13.55 0.85 2.97
CA GLU A 162 13.38 0.35 4.34
C GLU A 162 14.08 1.22 5.37
N ASP A 163 15.27 1.74 5.04
CA ASP A 163 16.08 2.63 5.88
C ASP A 163 15.40 3.99 6.17
N GLN A 164 14.36 4.33 5.44
CA GLN A 164 13.57 5.54 5.64
C GLN A 164 12.30 5.32 6.47
N VAL A 165 12.00 4.09 6.84
CA VAL A 165 10.85 3.76 7.69
C VAL A 165 11.25 3.91 9.14
N ILE A 166 10.74 4.94 9.81
CA ILE A 166 11.08 5.27 11.20
C ILE A 166 10.08 4.64 12.17
N SER A 167 8.81 4.75 11.88
CA SER A 167 7.73 4.26 12.74
C SER A 167 6.51 3.87 11.92
N LYS A 168 5.59 3.19 12.56
CA LYS A 168 4.27 2.85 12.03
C LYS A 168 3.19 3.39 12.99
N ARG A 169 2.17 4.03 12.43
CA ARG A 169 1.01 4.52 13.16
C ARG A 169 -0.25 4.00 12.49
N TRP A 170 -1.15 3.45 13.26
CA TRP A 170 -2.41 2.92 12.72
C TRP A 170 -3.61 3.21 13.62
N LEU A 171 -4.75 3.36 13.00
CA LEU A 171 -6.05 3.38 13.68
C LEU A 171 -6.67 2.00 13.55
N GLY A 172 -6.93 1.34 14.66
CA GLY A 172 -7.49 0.00 14.65
C GLY A 172 -7.37 -0.72 15.98
N ALA A 173 -7.64 -2.01 15.96
CA ALA A 173 -7.48 -2.85 17.13
C ALA A 173 -5.99 -3.04 17.47
N GLY A 174 -5.66 -2.94 18.75
CA GLY A 174 -4.30 -3.07 19.26
C GLY A 174 -4.25 -2.99 20.78
N PRO A 175 -3.06 -2.81 21.38
CA PRO A 175 -1.72 -2.72 20.77
C PRO A 175 -1.15 -4.07 20.32
N TYR A 176 -1.81 -5.16 20.67
CA TYR A 176 -1.35 -6.52 20.41
C TYR A 176 -1.72 -7.00 19.02
N ARG A 177 -1.03 -8.06 18.54
CA ARG A 177 -1.47 -8.77 17.35
C ARG A 177 -2.86 -9.38 17.60
N VAL A 178 -3.82 -9.02 16.75
CA VAL A 178 -5.20 -9.50 16.83
C VAL A 178 -5.29 -10.84 16.12
N TRP A 179 -5.42 -11.90 16.90
CA TRP A 179 -5.67 -13.24 16.39
C TRP A 179 -7.17 -13.54 16.46
N GLN A 180 -7.65 -14.32 15.52
CA GLN A 180 -9.08 -14.70 15.47
C GLN A 180 -9.57 -15.36 16.78
N ASN A 181 -8.70 -16.04 17.49
CA ASN A 181 -8.98 -16.69 18.77
C ASN A 181 -8.58 -15.85 20.00
N ARG A 182 -8.10 -14.61 19.82
CA ARG A 182 -7.65 -13.70 20.88
C ARG A 182 -8.11 -12.27 20.62
N ILE A 183 -9.42 -12.12 20.35
CA ILE A 183 -10.03 -10.81 20.06
C ILE A 183 -10.27 -10.02 21.38
N HIS A 184 -10.43 -10.73 22.50
CA HIS A 184 -10.67 -10.08 23.79
C HIS A 184 -9.38 -9.44 24.32
N GLY A 185 -9.50 -8.19 24.79
CA GLY A 185 -8.41 -7.40 25.35
C GLY A 185 -7.80 -6.41 24.37
N THR A 186 -8.17 -6.46 23.10
CA THR A 186 -7.80 -5.40 22.14
C THR A 186 -8.75 -4.21 22.25
N GLN A 187 -8.22 -3.02 22.08
CA GLN A 187 -8.97 -1.77 22.05
C GLN A 187 -8.87 -1.15 20.66
N TYR A 188 -9.89 -0.44 20.25
CA TYR A 188 -9.86 0.32 19.00
C TYR A 188 -9.39 1.74 19.31
N ASP A 189 -8.17 2.05 18.87
CA ASP A 189 -7.51 3.33 19.14
C ASP A 189 -6.45 3.64 18.09
N VAL A 190 -5.75 4.75 18.26
CA VAL A 190 -4.57 5.11 17.48
C VAL A 190 -3.33 4.60 18.19
N TRP A 191 -2.61 3.71 17.54
CA TRP A 191 -1.39 3.08 18.05
C TRP A 191 -0.18 3.56 17.26
N GLU A 192 0.96 3.61 17.90
CA GLU A 192 2.24 3.94 17.28
C GLU A 192 3.33 3.00 17.78
N ASN A 193 4.23 2.59 16.88
CA ASN A 193 5.36 1.74 17.19
C ASN A 193 6.55 2.09 16.29
N ASP A 194 7.75 1.97 16.81
CA ASP A 194 8.96 2.13 16.00
C ASP A 194 9.05 1.05 14.92
N TYR A 195 9.81 1.33 13.87
CA TYR A 195 10.05 0.35 12.84
C TYR A 195 10.82 -0.85 13.41
N ASN A 196 10.36 -2.06 13.07
CA ASN A 196 10.86 -3.33 13.60
C ASN A 196 10.79 -3.51 15.13
N ASP A 197 10.15 -2.60 15.84
CA ASP A 197 9.85 -2.84 17.23
C ASP A 197 8.79 -3.94 17.37
N PRO A 198 9.03 -4.96 18.19
CA PRO A 198 8.07 -6.04 18.35
C PRO A 198 6.77 -5.51 18.93
N ILE A 199 5.65 -5.89 18.34
CA ILE A 199 4.33 -5.61 18.91
C ILE A 199 4.25 -6.33 20.25
N PRO A 200 3.87 -5.64 21.35
CA PRO A 200 3.71 -6.28 22.65
C PRO A 200 2.90 -7.58 22.55
N GLY A 201 3.43 -8.67 23.09
CA GLY A 201 2.84 -10.00 23.01
C GLY A 201 3.28 -10.86 21.82
N GLU A 202 4.10 -10.35 20.90
CA GLU A 202 4.72 -11.16 19.83
C GLU A 202 6.02 -11.84 20.27
N THR A 203 6.78 -11.19 21.11
CA THR A 203 8.00 -11.76 21.68
C THR A 203 7.68 -12.51 22.94
N PHE A 204 7.62 -13.84 22.84
CA PHE A 204 7.92 -14.67 23.97
C PHE A 204 9.43 -14.62 24.20
N THR A 205 9.90 -13.63 24.91
CA THR A 205 11.19 -13.75 25.57
C THR A 205 11.02 -14.77 26.66
N CYS A 206 11.30 -16.02 26.36
CA CYS A 206 11.71 -16.93 27.41
C CYS A 206 13.03 -16.36 27.95
N LEU A 207 12.94 -15.59 29.02
CA LEU A 207 14.08 -15.34 29.87
C LEU A 207 14.42 -16.71 30.50
N LEU A 208 15.35 -17.42 29.90
CA LEU A 208 16.09 -18.50 30.53
C LEU A 208 17.18 -17.91 31.41
#